data_b78b6a501991af4daaf325c85ff29b09
#
_entry.id   b78b6a501991af4daaf325c85ff29b09
#
_cell.length_a   1.000
_cell.length_b   1.000
_cell.length_c   1.000
_cell.angle_alpha   90.00
_cell.angle_beta   90.00
_cell.angle_gamma   90.00
#
_symmetry.space_group_name_H-M   'P 1'
#
loop_
_entity.id
_entity.type
_entity.pdbx_description
1 polymer ?
#
loop_
_entity_poly.entity_id
_entity_poly.type
_entity_poly.pdbx_seq_one_letter_code
_entity_poly.pdbx_strand_id
1 'polypeptide(L)'
;MFSSYKELHGLLTLFCTVSVVLNDRLHISPSVSDMRSWSLSPSGFFTIKSFFLALSQYSESPLVFPTKFVWNSQVPFKVKSFVWLVAHKKVNTNDLLQLKRPHKALSPDICKLCMKHGETVDHLFLHCSLTKGLWHRLFQLAKMDWVSPRSISDMFFTNFNGFGSSKRGVVLWQDACITLMWVVWRERNARIF
;
A
#
# COMPACT_ATOMS: atom_id res chain seq x y z
N MET A 1 -23.85 -3.92 10.06
CA MET A 1 -22.42 -3.56 10.22
C MET A 1 -21.51 -4.10 9.10
N PHE A 2 -21.88 -5.15 8.38
CA PHE A 2 -21.08 -5.74 7.27
C PHE A 2 -21.21 -5.03 5.92
N SER A 3 -22.26 -4.25 5.68
CA SER A 3 -22.50 -3.54 4.42
C SER A 3 -21.53 -2.37 4.23
N SER A 4 -21.24 -1.61 5.28
CA SER A 4 -20.35 -0.44 5.23
C SER A 4 -18.89 -0.77 4.91
N TYR A 5 -18.42 -1.97 5.26
CA TYR A 5 -17.05 -2.41 4.97
C TYR A 5 -16.83 -2.73 3.49
N LYS A 6 -17.83 -3.31 2.81
CA LYS A 6 -17.76 -3.57 1.36
C LYS A 6 -17.76 -2.29 0.54
N GLU A 7 -18.53 -1.31 0.96
CA GLU A 7 -18.60 0.00 0.29
C GLU A 7 -17.31 0.82 0.47
N LEU A 8 -16.74 0.83 1.68
CA LEU A 8 -15.46 1.50 1.94
C LEU A 8 -14.27 0.80 1.27
N HIS A 9 -14.30 -0.52 1.19
CA HIS A 9 -13.32 -1.30 0.44
C HIS A 9 -13.39 -0.95 -1.06
N GLY A 10 -14.58 -0.84 -1.62
CA GLY A 10 -14.80 -0.38 -2.99
C GLY A 10 -14.27 1.03 -3.22
N LEU A 11 -14.52 1.96 -2.29
CA LEU A 11 -14.08 3.36 -2.39
C LEU A 11 -12.55 3.52 -2.31
N LEU A 12 -11.87 2.78 -1.44
CA LEU A 12 -10.41 2.84 -1.32
C LEU A 12 -9.69 2.19 -2.51
N THR A 13 -10.24 1.09 -3.03
CA THR A 13 -9.78 0.48 -4.27
C THR A 13 -10.03 1.42 -5.44
N LEU A 14 -11.18 2.07 -5.48
CA LEU A 14 -11.53 3.13 -6.43
C LEU A 14 -10.53 4.30 -6.38
N PHE A 15 -10.20 4.81 -5.21
CA PHE A 15 -9.26 5.94 -5.09
C PHE A 15 -7.85 5.58 -5.59
N CYS A 16 -7.39 4.37 -5.33
CA CYS A 16 -6.07 3.92 -5.78
C CYS A 16 -6.01 3.70 -7.30
N THR A 17 -7.05 3.11 -7.89
CA THR A 17 -7.14 2.86 -9.33
C THR A 17 -7.53 4.10 -10.13
N VAL A 18 -8.33 5.01 -9.58
CA VAL A 18 -8.64 6.32 -10.18
C VAL A 18 -7.36 7.11 -10.47
N SER A 19 -6.42 7.14 -9.52
CA SER A 19 -5.14 7.85 -9.71
C SER A 19 -4.32 7.28 -10.87
N VAL A 20 -4.37 5.97 -11.11
CA VAL A 20 -3.61 5.31 -12.18
C VAL A 20 -4.32 5.46 -13.52
N VAL A 21 -5.63 5.22 -13.58
CA VAL A 21 -6.42 5.27 -14.83
C VAL A 21 -6.57 6.70 -15.36
N LEU A 22 -6.68 7.69 -14.46
CA LEU A 22 -6.77 9.10 -14.88
C LEU A 22 -5.44 9.66 -15.40
N ASN A 23 -4.30 9.13 -14.92
CA ASN A 23 -2.98 9.62 -15.34
C ASN A 23 -2.55 9.08 -16.70
N ASP A 24 -2.97 7.86 -17.07
CA ASP A 24 -2.52 7.21 -18.32
C ASP A 24 -3.41 7.49 -19.54
N ARG A 25 -4.59 8.07 -19.36
CA ARG A 25 -5.61 8.18 -20.44
C ARG A 25 -6.16 9.58 -20.72
N LEU A 26 -5.61 10.62 -20.09
CA LEU A 26 -5.95 12.01 -20.42
C LEU A 26 -4.98 12.53 -21.48
N HIS A 27 -5.33 12.37 -22.76
CA HIS A 27 -4.68 13.06 -23.87
C HIS A 27 -5.15 14.51 -23.91
N ILE A 28 -4.26 15.45 -23.61
CA ILE A 28 -4.48 16.88 -23.82
C ILE A 28 -3.98 17.23 -25.21
N SER A 29 -4.88 17.51 -26.13
CA SER A 29 -4.54 18.05 -27.46
C SER A 29 -4.57 19.57 -27.43
N PRO A 30 -3.47 20.28 -27.80
CA PRO A 30 -3.38 21.74 -27.66
C PRO A 30 -4.24 22.55 -28.65
N SER A 31 -4.88 21.90 -29.63
CA SER A 31 -5.48 22.59 -30.78
C SER A 31 -7.01 22.55 -30.86
N VAL A 32 -7.69 21.94 -29.91
CA VAL A 32 -9.17 21.85 -29.90
C VAL A 32 -9.70 22.35 -28.57
N SER A 33 -10.81 23.11 -28.60
CA SER A 33 -11.51 23.59 -27.41
C SER A 33 -11.58 22.51 -26.34
N ASP A 34 -11.34 22.88 -25.11
CA ASP A 34 -11.09 22.10 -23.89
C ASP A 34 -12.15 21.01 -23.59
N MET A 35 -12.38 20.11 -24.54
CA MET A 35 -13.26 18.95 -24.42
C MET A 35 -12.44 17.71 -24.01
N ARG A 36 -12.46 17.39 -22.74
CA ARG A 36 -11.87 16.15 -22.22
C ARG A 36 -12.67 14.96 -22.78
N SER A 37 -12.03 14.20 -23.69
CA SER A 37 -12.63 12.99 -24.25
C SER A 37 -12.30 11.78 -23.38
N TRP A 38 -13.32 10.99 -23.03
CA TRP A 38 -13.16 9.74 -22.28
C TRP A 38 -13.03 8.56 -23.26
N SER A 39 -11.79 8.10 -23.48
CA SER A 39 -11.46 7.06 -24.48
C SER A 39 -12.08 5.68 -24.20
N LEU A 40 -12.59 5.44 -22.99
CA LEU A 40 -13.19 4.16 -22.58
C LEU A 40 -14.72 4.10 -22.78
N SER A 41 -15.30 5.14 -23.41
CA SER A 41 -16.70 5.16 -23.80
C SER A 41 -16.81 5.48 -25.29
N PRO A 42 -17.63 4.76 -26.07
CA PRO A 42 -17.88 5.07 -27.49
C PRO A 42 -18.45 6.48 -27.72
N SER A 43 -19.14 7.03 -26.71
CA SER A 43 -19.70 8.38 -26.76
C SER A 43 -18.69 9.48 -26.44
N GLY A 44 -17.46 9.14 -26.02
CA GLY A 44 -16.45 10.10 -25.56
C GLY A 44 -16.77 10.78 -24.22
N PHE A 45 -17.92 10.49 -23.62
CA PHE A 45 -18.32 11.08 -22.34
C PHE A 45 -17.98 10.16 -21.17
N PHE A 46 -17.49 10.77 -20.07
CA PHE A 46 -17.30 10.07 -18.81
C PHE A 46 -18.64 9.70 -18.19
N THR A 47 -18.81 8.42 -17.86
CA THR A 47 -19.91 7.95 -17.02
C THR A 47 -19.34 7.08 -15.91
N ILE A 48 -19.99 7.11 -14.75
CA ILE A 48 -19.62 6.25 -13.61
C ILE A 48 -19.63 4.78 -14.05
N LYS A 49 -20.59 4.38 -14.89
CA LYS A 49 -20.69 3.01 -15.42
C LYS A 49 -19.49 2.65 -16.30
N SER A 50 -19.08 3.53 -17.24
CA SER A 50 -17.91 3.27 -18.09
C SER A 50 -16.61 3.19 -17.30
N PHE A 51 -16.50 3.97 -16.23
CA PHE A 51 -15.39 3.93 -15.32
C PHE A 51 -15.32 2.60 -14.53
N PHE A 52 -16.45 2.14 -13.97
CA PHE A 52 -16.50 0.83 -13.29
C PHE A 52 -16.18 -0.33 -14.23
N LEU A 53 -16.68 -0.30 -15.46
CA LEU A 53 -16.36 -1.33 -16.45
C LEU A 53 -14.86 -1.32 -16.80
N ALA A 54 -14.26 -0.16 -16.95
CA ALA A 54 -12.83 -0.03 -17.15
C ALA A 54 -12.03 -0.62 -15.99
N LEU A 55 -12.40 -0.30 -14.76
CA LEU A 55 -11.75 -0.85 -13.56
C LEU A 55 -11.87 -2.37 -13.47
N SER A 56 -13.01 -2.94 -13.83
CA SER A 56 -13.20 -4.38 -13.81
C SER A 56 -12.40 -5.13 -14.88
N GLN A 57 -12.14 -4.49 -16.03
CA GLN A 57 -11.31 -5.06 -17.10
C GLN A 57 -9.81 -4.99 -16.81
N TYR A 58 -9.36 -4.00 -16.02
CA TYR A 58 -7.96 -3.87 -15.61
C TYR A 58 -7.53 -4.77 -14.45
N SER A 59 -8.44 -5.56 -13.91
CA SER A 59 -8.13 -6.54 -12.86
C SER A 59 -7.52 -7.82 -13.44
N GLU A 60 -6.42 -7.69 -14.18
CA GLU A 60 -5.72 -8.81 -14.84
C GLU A 60 -4.86 -9.70 -13.93
N SER A 61 -4.93 -9.56 -12.66
CA SER A 61 -4.55 -10.64 -11.74
C SER A 61 -5.41 -10.51 -10.49
N PRO A 62 -5.93 -11.61 -9.95
CA PRO A 62 -6.40 -11.60 -8.59
C PRO A 62 -5.13 -11.41 -7.72
N LEU A 63 -4.70 -10.16 -7.54
CA LEU A 63 -3.86 -9.81 -6.40
C LEU A 63 -4.68 -10.27 -5.21
N VAL A 64 -4.42 -11.51 -4.78
CA VAL A 64 -5.02 -12.06 -3.57
C VAL A 64 -4.54 -11.17 -2.45
N PHE A 65 -5.27 -10.09 -2.25
CA PHE A 65 -4.94 -9.10 -1.24
C PHE A 65 -5.21 -9.74 0.13
N PRO A 66 -4.35 -9.56 1.12
CA PRO A 66 -4.54 -10.09 2.46
C PRO A 66 -5.63 -9.30 3.22
N THR A 67 -6.83 -9.23 2.64
CA THR A 67 -7.98 -8.50 3.20
C THR A 67 -8.25 -8.91 4.63
N LYS A 68 -8.24 -10.22 4.89
CA LYS A 68 -8.47 -10.75 6.26
C LYS A 68 -7.40 -10.29 7.24
N PHE A 69 -6.14 -10.22 6.82
CA PHE A 69 -5.05 -9.78 7.66
C PHE A 69 -5.24 -8.33 8.12
N VAL A 70 -5.56 -7.43 7.20
CA VAL A 70 -5.69 -6.00 7.50
C VAL A 70 -7.01 -5.68 8.21
N TRP A 71 -8.13 -6.21 7.69
CA TRP A 71 -9.44 -5.76 8.13
C TRP A 71 -9.95 -6.45 9.40
N ASN A 72 -9.48 -7.65 9.70
CA ASN A 72 -9.81 -8.34 10.97
C ASN A 72 -9.01 -7.82 12.16
N SER A 73 -7.94 -7.05 11.94
CA SER A 73 -7.15 -6.42 13.00
C SER A 73 -7.98 -5.45 13.84
N GLN A 74 -7.56 -5.20 15.09
CA GLN A 74 -8.25 -4.26 15.99
C GLN A 74 -7.62 -2.86 16.00
N VAL A 75 -6.66 -2.60 15.11
CA VAL A 75 -6.02 -1.28 15.00
C VAL A 75 -7.00 -0.22 14.45
N PRO A 76 -6.77 1.08 14.71
CA PRO A 76 -7.59 2.16 14.17
C PRO A 76 -7.69 2.14 12.64
N PHE A 77 -8.81 2.58 12.10
CA PHE A 77 -9.08 2.60 10.65
C PHE A 77 -7.97 3.30 9.83
N LYS A 78 -7.45 4.42 10.33
CA LYS A 78 -6.33 5.14 9.70
C LYS A 78 -5.11 4.25 9.47
N VAL A 79 -4.80 3.39 10.43
CA VAL A 79 -3.67 2.46 10.35
C VAL A 79 -3.96 1.32 9.38
N LYS A 80 -5.19 0.80 9.36
CA LYS A 80 -5.63 -0.20 8.36
C LYS A 80 -5.50 0.34 6.95
N SER A 81 -6.00 1.55 6.71
CA SER A 81 -5.92 2.21 5.39
C SER A 81 -4.48 2.44 4.96
N PHE A 82 -3.60 2.80 5.89
CA PHE A 82 -2.18 2.94 5.61
C PHE A 82 -1.55 1.61 5.19
N VAL A 83 -1.79 0.53 5.93
CA VAL A 83 -1.25 -0.81 5.60
C VAL A 83 -1.82 -1.33 4.28
N TRP A 84 -3.07 -0.98 3.96
CA TRP A 84 -3.62 -1.21 2.64
C TRP A 84 -2.78 -0.56 1.54
N LEU A 85 -2.41 0.72 1.71
CA LEU A 85 -1.53 1.42 0.77
C LEU A 85 -0.12 0.80 0.69
N VAL A 86 0.41 0.32 1.83
CA VAL A 86 1.70 -0.40 1.86
C VAL A 86 1.63 -1.67 1.02
N ALA A 87 0.58 -2.48 1.20
CA ALA A 87 0.39 -3.73 0.48
C ALA A 87 0.27 -3.53 -1.05
N HIS A 88 -0.33 -2.42 -1.46
CA HIS A 88 -0.42 -2.02 -2.88
C HIS A 88 0.80 -1.24 -3.39
N LYS A 89 1.85 -1.07 -2.57
CA LYS A 89 3.04 -0.28 -2.90
C LYS A 89 2.70 1.17 -3.34
N LYS A 90 1.65 1.76 -2.74
CA LYS A 90 1.15 3.12 -3.06
C LYS A 90 1.52 4.17 -2.00
N VAL A 91 2.35 3.82 -1.04
CA VAL A 91 2.87 4.74 -0.02
C VAL A 91 3.92 5.64 -0.66
N ASN A 92 3.90 6.93 -0.37
CA ASN A 92 4.81 7.93 -0.95
C ASN A 92 6.24 7.79 -0.41
N THR A 93 6.91 6.70 -0.77
CA THR A 93 8.35 6.49 -0.62
C THR A 93 9.11 7.34 -1.63
N ASN A 94 10.41 7.55 -1.42
CA ASN A 94 11.19 8.44 -2.28
C ASN A 94 11.21 7.99 -3.75
N ASP A 95 11.28 6.69 -4.01
CA ASP A 95 11.17 6.13 -5.36
C ASP A 95 9.86 6.51 -6.05
N LEU A 96 8.71 6.39 -5.36
CA LEU A 96 7.42 6.80 -5.90
C LEU A 96 7.27 8.32 -6.04
N LEU A 97 7.87 9.09 -5.13
CA LEU A 97 7.87 10.54 -5.22
C LEU A 97 8.68 11.04 -6.41
N GLN A 98 9.81 10.41 -6.72
CA GLN A 98 10.61 10.73 -7.91
C GLN A 98 9.85 10.41 -9.19
N LEU A 99 9.19 9.24 -9.25
CA LEU A 99 8.35 8.87 -10.39
C LEU A 99 7.21 9.88 -10.63
N LYS A 100 6.58 10.36 -9.56
CA LYS A 100 5.46 11.32 -9.65
C LYS A 100 5.92 12.76 -9.93
N ARG A 101 7.17 13.10 -9.64
CA ARG A 101 7.72 14.47 -9.73
C ARG A 101 9.13 14.47 -10.30
N PRO A 102 9.33 14.03 -11.54
CA PRO A 102 10.66 13.87 -12.14
C PRO A 102 11.43 15.19 -12.26
N HIS A 103 10.71 16.33 -12.27
CA HIS A 103 11.33 17.66 -12.42
C HIS A 103 11.75 18.33 -11.09
N LYS A 104 11.40 17.75 -9.94
CA LYS A 104 11.94 18.19 -8.66
C LYS A 104 13.17 17.37 -8.36
N ALA A 105 14.32 18.05 -8.22
CA ALA A 105 15.51 17.46 -7.61
C ALA A 105 15.15 17.11 -6.14
N LEU A 106 14.45 16.01 -5.97
CA LEU A 106 14.25 15.41 -4.66
C LEU A 106 15.63 14.93 -4.20
N SER A 107 15.96 15.17 -2.94
CA SER A 107 17.13 14.59 -2.25
C SER A 107 17.38 13.17 -2.71
N PRO A 108 18.66 12.75 -2.78
CA PRO A 108 19.00 11.43 -3.29
C PRO A 108 18.05 10.36 -2.74
N ASP A 109 17.75 9.39 -3.60
CA ASP A 109 16.80 8.28 -3.42
C ASP A 109 17.09 7.39 -2.19
N ILE A 110 17.68 7.98 -1.18
CA ILE A 110 18.22 7.31 0.00
C ILE A 110 17.15 7.20 1.08
N CYS A 111 17.05 6.01 1.64
CA CYS A 111 16.18 5.71 2.77
C CYS A 111 16.49 6.62 3.97
N LYS A 112 15.53 7.36 4.44
CA LYS A 112 15.67 8.31 5.55
C LYS A 112 15.92 7.65 6.92
N LEU A 113 15.72 6.34 7.02
CA LEU A 113 16.02 5.61 8.25
C LEU A 113 17.46 5.14 8.33
N CYS A 114 17.97 4.46 7.30
CA CYS A 114 19.31 3.87 7.35
C CYS A 114 20.39 4.72 6.65
N MET A 115 20.01 5.68 5.80
CA MET A 115 20.91 6.55 5.03
C MET A 115 21.92 5.81 4.15
N LYS A 116 21.62 4.57 3.74
CA LYS A 116 22.58 3.70 3.01
C LYS A 116 22.08 3.19 1.67
N HIS A 117 20.78 2.94 1.54
CA HIS A 117 20.19 2.26 0.38
C HIS A 117 19.01 3.07 -0.15
N GLY A 118 18.62 2.82 -1.40
CA GLY A 118 17.43 3.42 -2.00
C GLY A 118 16.17 3.11 -1.19
N GLU A 119 15.26 4.08 -1.11
CA GLU A 119 14.03 3.93 -0.36
C GLU A 119 12.92 3.40 -1.26
N THR A 120 12.64 2.11 -1.16
CA THR A 120 11.46 1.46 -1.72
C THR A 120 10.55 0.97 -0.59
N VAL A 121 9.32 0.59 -0.91
CA VAL A 121 8.39 0.02 0.08
C VAL A 121 8.99 -1.22 0.74
N ASP A 122 9.52 -2.14 -0.06
CA ASP A 122 10.11 -3.38 0.45
C ASP A 122 11.37 -3.10 1.30
N HIS A 123 12.23 -2.14 0.87
CA HIS A 123 13.37 -1.73 1.68
C HIS A 123 12.92 -1.12 3.01
N LEU A 124 12.03 -0.13 2.99
CA LEU A 124 11.62 0.62 4.17
C LEU A 124 11.01 -0.27 5.24
N PHE A 125 10.09 -1.17 4.85
CA PHE A 125 9.32 -1.98 5.80
C PHE A 125 9.92 -3.36 6.10
N LEU A 126 10.86 -3.87 5.30
CA LEU A 126 11.44 -5.20 5.50
C LEU A 126 12.98 -5.19 5.57
N HIS A 127 13.65 -4.50 4.64
CA HIS A 127 15.08 -4.67 4.42
C HIS A 127 15.96 -3.59 5.05
N CYS A 128 15.39 -2.47 5.47
CA CYS A 128 16.12 -1.44 6.20
C CYS A 128 16.69 -2.01 7.50
N SER A 129 17.97 -1.70 7.81
CA SER A 129 18.66 -2.25 8.97
C SER A 129 17.94 -1.98 10.30
N LEU A 130 17.35 -0.78 10.45
CA LEU A 130 16.54 -0.43 11.63
C LEU A 130 15.26 -1.26 11.69
N THR A 131 14.57 -1.38 10.56
CA THR A 131 13.31 -2.15 10.50
C THR A 131 13.52 -3.64 10.70
N LYS A 132 14.61 -4.20 10.13
CA LYS A 132 15.01 -5.59 10.42
C LYS A 132 15.22 -5.84 11.90
N GLY A 133 15.88 -4.92 12.60
CA GLY A 133 16.07 -5.03 14.05
C GLY A 133 14.75 -5.05 14.83
N LEU A 134 13.78 -4.25 14.41
CA LEU A 134 12.43 -4.24 15.01
C LEU A 134 11.68 -5.55 14.76
N TRP A 135 11.72 -6.06 13.53
CA TRP A 135 11.13 -7.37 13.19
C TRP A 135 11.76 -8.49 14.01
N HIS A 136 13.09 -8.52 14.08
CA HIS A 136 13.81 -9.53 14.85
C HIS A 136 13.38 -9.53 16.32
N ARG A 137 13.28 -8.36 16.95
CA ARG A 137 12.79 -8.24 18.34
C ARG A 137 11.35 -8.71 18.48
N LEU A 138 10.46 -8.34 17.54
CA LEU A 138 9.06 -8.76 17.58
C LEU A 138 8.94 -10.29 17.48
N PHE A 139 9.69 -10.93 16.57
CA PHE A 139 9.69 -12.39 16.43
C PHE A 139 10.33 -13.10 17.62
N GLN A 140 11.39 -12.55 18.21
CA GLN A 140 11.96 -13.06 19.45
C GLN A 140 10.95 -13.05 20.60
N LEU A 141 10.21 -11.96 20.78
CA LEU A 141 9.14 -11.88 21.78
C LEU A 141 8.03 -12.92 21.53
N ALA A 142 7.75 -13.19 20.29
CA ALA A 142 6.80 -14.22 19.88
C ALA A 142 7.36 -15.65 19.95
N LYS A 143 8.65 -15.82 20.29
CA LYS A 143 9.38 -17.10 20.28
C LYS A 143 9.31 -17.81 18.93
N MET A 144 9.45 -17.06 17.85
CA MET A 144 9.43 -17.54 16.48
C MET A 144 10.72 -17.18 15.76
N ASP A 145 11.14 -18.06 14.84
CA ASP A 145 12.25 -17.77 13.94
C ASP A 145 11.82 -16.78 12.85
N TRP A 146 12.67 -15.80 12.59
CA TRP A 146 12.45 -14.80 11.57
C TRP A 146 13.31 -15.02 10.34
N VAL A 147 12.65 -15.27 9.21
CA VAL A 147 13.28 -15.19 7.89
C VAL A 147 12.66 -14.01 7.17
N SER A 148 13.47 -13.02 6.79
CA SER A 148 12.98 -11.82 6.11
C SER A 148 12.37 -12.18 4.75
N PRO A 149 11.10 -11.91 4.51
CA PRO A 149 10.46 -12.12 3.22
C PRO A 149 11.11 -11.29 2.11
N ARG A 150 10.96 -11.69 0.86
CA ARG A 150 11.51 -10.95 -0.29
C ARG A 150 10.77 -9.65 -0.54
N SER A 151 9.47 -9.65 -0.33
CA SER A 151 8.59 -8.51 -0.57
C SER A 151 7.55 -8.34 0.53
N ILE A 152 6.98 -7.15 0.60
CA ILE A 152 5.87 -6.87 1.52
C ILE A 152 4.64 -7.76 1.20
N SER A 153 4.45 -8.10 -0.08
CA SER A 153 3.40 -9.03 -0.50
C SER A 153 3.62 -10.42 0.10
N ASP A 154 4.83 -10.96 -0.02
CA ASP A 154 5.16 -12.28 0.55
C ASP A 154 4.95 -12.29 2.06
N MET A 155 5.28 -11.20 2.73
CA MET A 155 5.05 -11.07 4.17
C MET A 155 3.57 -11.21 4.55
N PHE A 156 2.68 -10.59 3.80
CA PHE A 156 1.24 -10.69 4.07
C PHE A 156 0.65 -12.06 3.76
N PHE A 157 1.28 -12.82 2.84
CA PHE A 157 0.86 -14.19 2.51
C PHE A 157 1.44 -15.25 3.44
N THR A 158 2.49 -14.92 4.17
CA THR A 158 3.06 -15.84 5.13
C THR A 158 2.09 -16.03 6.30
N ASN A 159 1.53 -17.22 6.42
CA ASN A 159 0.70 -17.58 7.56
C ASN A 159 1.59 -17.79 8.78
N PHE A 160 1.72 -16.75 9.59
CA PHE A 160 2.42 -16.87 10.86
C PHE A 160 1.51 -17.52 11.90
N ASN A 161 1.70 -18.81 12.13
CA ASN A 161 1.00 -19.56 13.17
C ASN A 161 1.62 -19.33 14.57
N GLY A 162 2.18 -18.15 14.82
CA GLY A 162 3.10 -17.91 15.92
C GLY A 162 2.49 -17.75 17.31
N PHE A 163 1.26 -17.28 17.46
CA PHE A 163 0.63 -17.10 18.76
C PHE A 163 -0.41 -18.17 19.11
N GLY A 164 -0.11 -19.43 18.76
CA GLY A 164 -1.00 -20.55 19.03
C GLY A 164 -2.27 -20.53 18.17
N SER A 165 -3.03 -21.62 18.22
CA SER A 165 -4.27 -21.80 17.46
C SER A 165 -5.46 -20.94 17.95
N SER A 166 -5.23 -20.03 18.91
CA SER A 166 -6.31 -19.18 19.43
C SER A 166 -6.61 -18.01 18.48
N LYS A 167 -7.89 -17.76 18.24
CA LYS A 167 -8.32 -16.60 17.42
C LYS A 167 -7.79 -15.27 17.96
N ARG A 168 -7.67 -15.11 19.28
CA ARG A 168 -7.11 -13.91 19.92
C ARG A 168 -5.62 -13.73 19.63
N GLY A 169 -4.84 -14.81 19.67
CA GLY A 169 -3.41 -14.77 19.37
C GLY A 169 -3.13 -14.31 17.93
N VAL A 170 -3.92 -14.81 16.99
CA VAL A 170 -3.82 -14.40 15.57
C VAL A 170 -4.09 -12.90 15.40
N VAL A 171 -5.13 -12.37 16.04
CA VAL A 171 -5.47 -10.94 15.97
C VAL A 171 -4.37 -10.09 16.60
N LEU A 172 -3.88 -10.46 17.78
CA LEU A 172 -2.78 -9.73 18.44
C LEU A 172 -1.51 -9.71 17.59
N TRP A 173 -1.20 -10.82 16.92
CA TRP A 173 -0.07 -10.88 16.01
C TRP A 173 -0.24 -9.95 14.80
N GLN A 174 -1.43 -9.94 14.20
CA GLN A 174 -1.78 -9.03 13.11
C GLN A 174 -1.64 -7.57 13.56
N ASP A 175 -2.17 -7.24 14.72
CA ASP A 175 -2.10 -5.89 15.28
C ASP A 175 -0.66 -5.45 15.54
N ALA A 176 0.18 -6.34 16.07
CA ALA A 176 1.60 -6.07 16.30
C ALA A 176 2.36 -5.79 14.99
N CYS A 177 2.17 -6.63 13.96
CA CYS A 177 2.79 -6.44 12.65
C CYS A 177 2.35 -5.12 11.99
N ILE A 178 1.06 -4.83 12.02
CA ILE A 178 0.48 -3.60 11.46
C ILE A 178 1.00 -2.37 12.21
N THR A 179 1.05 -2.44 13.53
CA THR A 179 1.55 -1.35 14.38
C THR A 179 3.03 -1.08 14.13
N LEU A 180 3.85 -2.13 13.95
CA LEU A 180 5.26 -1.97 13.63
C LEU A 180 5.44 -1.20 12.31
N MET A 181 4.72 -1.55 11.26
CA MET A 181 4.77 -0.83 9.99
C MET A 181 4.36 0.65 10.15
N TRP A 182 3.32 0.90 10.96
CA TRP A 182 2.88 2.26 11.24
C TRP A 182 3.93 3.09 11.98
N VAL A 183 4.59 2.50 12.98
CA VAL A 183 5.68 3.16 13.73
C VAL A 183 6.86 3.46 12.83
N VAL A 184 7.28 2.51 11.98
CA VAL A 184 8.35 2.71 10.98
C VAL A 184 8.02 3.89 10.06
N TRP A 185 6.79 3.96 9.57
CA TRP A 185 6.35 5.06 8.71
C TRP A 185 6.34 6.41 9.42
N ARG A 186 5.87 6.45 10.66
CA ARG A 186 5.90 7.67 11.47
C ARG A 186 7.31 8.15 11.74
N GLU A 187 8.20 7.26 12.12
CA GLU A 187 9.61 7.56 12.36
C GLU A 187 10.31 8.10 11.10
N ARG A 188 10.06 7.45 9.96
CA ARG A 188 10.57 7.92 8.66
C ARG A 188 10.09 9.34 8.36
N ASN A 189 8.82 9.63 8.56
CA ASN A 189 8.26 10.96 8.29
C ASN A 189 8.78 12.00 9.27
N ALA A 190 8.96 11.68 10.55
CA ALA A 190 9.54 12.58 11.54
C ALA A 190 11.00 12.98 11.22
N ARG A 191 11.71 12.19 10.41
CA ARG A 191 13.07 12.54 9.94
C ARG A 191 13.09 13.41 8.67
N ILE A 192 11.94 13.58 8.03
CA ILE A 192 11.81 14.42 6.83
C ILE A 192 11.32 15.80 7.18
N PHE A 193 10.43 15.90 8.14
CA PHE A 193 9.75 17.13 8.59
C PHE A 193 10.16 17.50 10.01
#